data_e1f00dddafafa7f0202019cab6aa0100
#
_entry.id   e1f00dddafafa7f0202019cab6aa0100
#
_cell.length_a   1.000
_cell.length_b   1.000
_cell.length_c   1.000
_cell.angle_alpha   90.00
_cell.angle_beta   90.00
_cell.angle_gamma   90.00
#
_symmetry.space_group_name_H-M   'P 1'
#
loop_
_entity.id
_entity.type
_entity.pdbx_description
1 polymer ?
#
loop_
_entity_poly.entity_id
_entity_poly.type
_entity_poly.pdbx_seq_one_letter_code
_entity_poly.pdbx_strand_id
1 'polypeptide(L)'
;MTIKITADSTCDLSAEQIKRHDIGIFPMSINMGERSLRDGLDITPDDIYAHVDAGGDICTTSALNIADYTDRFAALSGAYDAVIHINISAEFSSCYQNAVLAAQEFPNVYVVDSRNLSTGHGHVVLRAAELAEAGMAPEDIVRELNAFTAKVDASFILSRLDYMKKGGRCSSVVALGANLLHLRPCIEVVGGKMQVGKKYRGAYDKCVEQYVHDRLAHPEALELSRIFITHSGVPDSAIEAAHRAVEACASFQDIPITRAGCTVSSHCGPGTLGILFIRK
;
A
#
# COMPACT_ATOMS: atom_id res chain seq x y z
N MET A 1 15.44 23.52 8.66
CA MET A 1 15.84 22.39 7.78
C MET A 1 14.64 21.99 6.96
N THR A 2 14.80 21.92 5.66
CA THR A 2 13.74 21.54 4.72
C THR A 2 13.91 20.06 4.36
N ILE A 3 12.94 19.21 4.74
CA ILE A 3 12.98 17.77 4.47
C ILE A 3 11.88 17.45 3.45
N LYS A 4 12.25 16.84 2.32
CA LYS A 4 11.28 16.35 1.34
C LYS A 4 10.97 14.87 1.61
N ILE A 5 9.69 14.59 1.84
CA ILE A 5 9.19 13.21 1.93
C ILE A 5 8.72 12.79 0.53
N THR A 6 9.17 11.61 0.12
CA THR A 6 8.77 11.00 -1.16
C THR A 6 8.41 9.52 -0.95
N ALA A 7 7.58 8.99 -1.84
CA ALA A 7 7.19 7.59 -1.83
C ALA A 7 6.99 7.07 -3.26
N ASP A 8 7.06 5.77 -3.47
CA ASP A 8 6.52 5.20 -4.71
C ASP A 8 4.98 5.20 -4.70
N SER A 9 4.36 5.08 -5.87
CA SER A 9 2.91 5.24 -6.05
C SER A 9 2.06 4.20 -5.30
N THR A 10 2.69 3.16 -4.74
CA THR A 10 1.97 2.11 -4.02
C THR A 10 1.53 2.51 -2.61
N CYS A 11 1.78 3.74 -2.17
CA CYS A 11 1.33 4.21 -0.85
C CYS A 11 -0.19 4.42 -0.77
N ASP A 12 -0.87 4.49 -1.91
CA ASP A 12 -2.34 4.62 -2.05
C ASP A 12 -2.97 5.75 -1.21
N LEU A 13 -2.19 6.78 -0.88
CA LEU A 13 -2.68 7.96 -0.19
C LEU A 13 -3.59 8.79 -1.11
N SER A 14 -4.58 9.43 -0.53
CA SER A 14 -5.45 10.34 -1.27
C SER A 14 -4.69 11.56 -1.80
N ALA A 15 -5.19 12.15 -2.88
CA ALA A 15 -4.62 13.39 -3.44
C ALA A 15 -4.60 14.53 -2.41
N GLU A 16 -5.59 14.56 -1.48
CA GLU A 16 -5.64 15.51 -0.39
C GLU A 16 -4.49 15.32 0.60
N GLN A 17 -4.24 14.07 1.04
CA GLN A 17 -3.14 13.73 1.95
C GLN A 17 -1.78 14.03 1.31
N ILE A 18 -1.59 13.65 0.05
CA ILE A 18 -0.37 13.93 -0.72
C ILE A 18 -0.11 15.44 -0.79
N LYS A 19 -1.14 16.22 -1.14
CA LYS A 19 -1.04 17.68 -1.24
C LYS A 19 -0.82 18.35 0.12
N ARG A 20 -1.54 17.90 1.16
CA ARG A 20 -1.46 18.47 2.51
C ARG A 20 -0.06 18.39 3.10
N HIS A 21 0.62 17.26 2.90
CA HIS A 21 1.95 16.98 3.44
C HIS A 21 3.08 17.17 2.42
N ASP A 22 2.78 17.76 1.25
CA ASP A 22 3.75 17.97 0.16
C ASP A 22 4.58 16.71 -0.18
N ILE A 23 3.92 15.53 -0.27
CA ILE A 23 4.57 14.25 -0.55
C ILE A 23 4.87 14.14 -2.04
N GLY A 24 6.12 13.84 -2.40
CA GLY A 24 6.52 13.55 -3.77
C GLY A 24 6.23 12.10 -4.15
N ILE A 25 5.47 11.86 -5.22
CA ILE A 25 5.16 10.49 -5.67
C ILE A 25 6.03 10.09 -6.85
N PHE A 26 6.66 8.93 -6.74
CA PHE A 26 7.42 8.28 -7.81
C PHE A 26 6.54 7.19 -8.42
N PRO A 27 5.94 7.41 -9.62
CA PRO A 27 5.01 6.48 -10.23
C PRO A 27 5.72 5.22 -10.69
N MET A 28 5.20 4.06 -10.30
CA MET A 28 5.62 2.77 -10.85
C MET A 28 5.07 2.56 -12.26
N SER A 29 5.63 1.60 -12.98
CA SER A 29 5.19 1.27 -14.34
C SER A 29 4.16 0.14 -14.34
N ILE A 30 3.09 0.33 -15.11
CA ILE A 30 2.05 -0.67 -15.39
C ILE A 30 2.23 -1.11 -16.85
N ASN A 31 2.44 -2.41 -17.06
CA ASN A 31 2.59 -2.99 -18.39
C ASN A 31 1.25 -3.59 -18.83
N MET A 32 0.64 -2.98 -19.82
CA MET A 32 -0.65 -3.38 -20.41
C MET A 32 -0.42 -3.72 -21.90
N GLY A 33 -0.30 -4.99 -22.21
CA GLY A 33 0.16 -5.46 -23.51
C GLY A 33 1.59 -4.96 -23.79
N GLU A 34 1.78 -4.27 -24.90
CA GLU A 34 3.08 -3.67 -25.29
C GLU A 34 3.31 -2.26 -24.71
N ARG A 35 2.34 -1.71 -23.98
CA ARG A 35 2.40 -0.35 -23.43
C ARG A 35 2.92 -0.39 -22.01
N SER A 36 3.85 0.50 -21.70
CA SER A 36 4.29 0.80 -20.34
C SER A 36 3.75 2.17 -19.94
N LEU A 37 2.93 2.22 -18.88
CA LEU A 37 2.15 3.37 -18.45
C LEU A 37 2.51 3.70 -17.00
N ARG A 38 2.51 4.99 -16.65
CA ARG A 38 2.81 5.43 -15.27
C ARG A 38 1.58 5.34 -14.39
N ASP A 39 1.72 4.65 -13.25
CA ASP A 39 0.67 4.47 -12.25
C ASP A 39 0.09 5.81 -11.77
N GLY A 40 -1.22 5.97 -11.91
CA GLY A 40 -1.96 7.16 -11.49
C GLY A 40 -1.76 8.42 -12.35
N LEU A 41 -0.92 8.35 -13.40
CA LEU A 41 -0.71 9.46 -14.35
C LEU A 41 -1.25 9.15 -15.74
N ASP A 42 -0.92 7.99 -16.29
CA ASP A 42 -1.27 7.61 -17.66
C ASP A 42 -2.40 6.57 -17.69
N ILE A 43 -2.74 5.98 -16.56
CA ILE A 43 -3.71 4.88 -16.41
C ILE A 43 -4.36 4.92 -15.03
N THR A 44 -5.62 4.47 -14.98
CA THR A 44 -6.40 4.29 -13.75
C THR A 44 -6.67 2.81 -13.47
N PRO A 45 -7.02 2.42 -12.23
CA PRO A 45 -7.44 1.05 -11.92
C PRO A 45 -8.63 0.57 -12.77
N ASP A 46 -9.56 1.47 -13.11
CA ASP A 46 -10.74 1.11 -13.92
C ASP A 46 -10.35 0.80 -15.37
N ASP A 47 -9.32 1.48 -15.93
CA ASP A 47 -8.77 1.13 -17.25
C ASP A 47 -8.16 -0.27 -17.26
N ILE A 48 -7.47 -0.67 -16.17
CA ILE A 48 -6.91 -2.03 -16.01
C ILE A 48 -8.03 -3.07 -16.03
N TYR A 49 -9.10 -2.83 -15.28
CA TYR A 49 -10.23 -3.76 -15.21
C TYR A 49 -10.98 -3.84 -16.52
N ALA A 50 -11.24 -2.70 -17.16
CA ALA A 50 -11.88 -2.66 -18.49
C ALA A 50 -11.07 -3.41 -19.55
N HIS A 51 -9.72 -3.29 -19.52
CA HIS A 51 -8.83 -4.03 -20.42
C HIS A 51 -8.99 -5.56 -20.24
N VAL A 52 -8.98 -6.04 -18.99
CA VAL A 52 -9.11 -7.48 -18.70
C VAL A 52 -10.51 -7.98 -19.02
N ASP A 53 -11.56 -7.21 -18.71
CA ASP A 53 -12.96 -7.58 -19.01
C ASP A 53 -13.24 -7.62 -20.53
N ALA A 54 -12.48 -6.85 -21.31
CA ALA A 54 -12.49 -6.91 -22.78
C ALA A 54 -11.69 -8.10 -23.37
N GLY A 55 -11.14 -8.97 -22.52
CA GLY A 55 -10.37 -10.16 -22.90
C GLY A 55 -8.85 -9.94 -23.00
N GLY A 56 -8.35 -8.80 -22.56
CA GLY A 56 -6.92 -8.55 -22.44
C GLY A 56 -6.28 -9.32 -21.26
N ASP A 57 -4.97 -9.47 -21.31
CA ASP A 57 -4.22 -10.09 -20.23
C ASP A 57 -4.21 -9.22 -18.96
N ILE A 58 -4.12 -9.87 -17.79
CA ILE A 58 -3.91 -9.18 -16.51
C ILE A 58 -2.59 -8.40 -16.60
N CYS A 59 -2.66 -7.09 -16.32
CA CYS A 59 -1.51 -6.20 -16.35
C CYS A 59 -0.43 -6.65 -15.37
N THR A 60 0.83 -6.41 -15.72
CA THR A 60 1.98 -6.61 -14.85
C THR A 60 2.59 -5.27 -14.45
N THR A 61 3.47 -5.28 -13.45
CA THR A 61 4.10 -4.07 -12.95
C THR A 61 5.61 -4.18 -13.01
N SER A 62 6.29 -3.05 -13.20
CA SER A 62 7.75 -2.97 -13.14
C SER A 62 8.20 -1.98 -12.08
N ALA A 63 9.24 -2.37 -11.34
CA ALA A 63 9.92 -1.48 -10.41
C ALA A 63 10.60 -0.32 -11.17
N LEU A 64 10.72 0.83 -10.51
CA LEU A 64 11.63 1.87 -10.98
C LEU A 64 13.07 1.32 -10.97
N ASN A 65 13.83 1.63 -12.01
CA ASN A 65 15.23 1.23 -12.10
C ASN A 65 16.14 2.23 -11.38
N ILE A 66 17.43 1.93 -11.26
CA ILE A 66 18.40 2.77 -10.56
C ILE A 66 18.51 4.15 -11.21
N ALA A 67 18.53 4.24 -12.54
CA ALA A 67 18.63 5.51 -13.26
C ALA A 67 17.41 6.42 -12.98
N ASP A 68 16.20 5.84 -12.96
CA ASP A 68 14.97 6.58 -12.61
C ASP A 68 15.07 7.20 -11.20
N TYR A 69 15.64 6.48 -10.24
CA TYR A 69 15.86 6.99 -8.89
C TYR A 69 16.97 8.04 -8.86
N THR A 70 18.10 7.80 -9.52
CA THR A 70 19.24 8.75 -9.59
C THR A 70 18.79 10.09 -10.14
N ASP A 71 18.05 10.12 -11.25
CA ASP A 71 17.54 11.36 -11.85
C ASP A 71 16.63 12.13 -10.89
N ARG A 72 15.73 11.43 -10.19
CA ARG A 72 14.80 12.04 -9.25
C ARG A 72 15.51 12.53 -7.98
N PHE A 73 16.43 11.74 -7.44
CA PHE A 73 17.21 12.12 -6.27
C PHE A 73 18.14 13.30 -6.59
N ALA A 74 18.76 13.35 -7.77
CA ALA A 74 19.59 14.48 -8.20
C ALA A 74 18.78 15.79 -8.19
N ALA A 75 17.56 15.76 -8.73
CA ALA A 75 16.68 16.93 -8.75
C ALA A 75 16.27 17.41 -7.35
N LEU A 76 16.09 16.50 -6.40
CA LEU A 76 15.62 16.80 -5.05
C LEU A 76 16.76 17.11 -4.07
N SER A 77 17.89 16.41 -4.14
CA SER A 77 19.01 16.59 -3.21
C SER A 77 19.63 17.99 -3.25
N GLY A 78 19.57 18.65 -4.41
CA GLY A 78 20.02 20.04 -4.54
C GLY A 78 19.01 21.09 -4.06
N ALA A 79 17.73 20.71 -3.89
CA ALA A 79 16.65 21.62 -3.55
C ALA A 79 16.24 21.56 -2.06
N TYR A 80 16.57 20.47 -1.36
CA TYR A 80 16.20 20.24 0.04
C TYR A 80 17.41 19.88 0.89
N ASP A 81 17.37 20.23 2.18
CA ASP A 81 18.42 19.86 3.13
C ASP A 81 18.51 18.33 3.32
N ALA A 82 17.36 17.63 3.22
CA ALA A 82 17.30 16.18 3.21
C ALA A 82 16.11 15.67 2.39
N VAL A 83 16.24 14.46 1.85
CA VAL A 83 15.17 13.72 1.17
C VAL A 83 15.01 12.37 1.86
N ILE A 84 13.79 12.04 2.27
CA ILE A 84 13.47 10.71 2.82
C ILE A 84 12.50 10.04 1.86
N HIS A 85 12.95 8.97 1.20
CA HIS A 85 12.16 8.18 0.26
C HIS A 85 11.72 6.88 0.91
N ILE A 86 10.41 6.64 0.90
CA ILE A 86 9.81 5.42 1.46
C ILE A 86 9.34 4.54 0.31
N ASN A 87 9.75 3.27 0.33
CA ASN A 87 9.38 2.28 -0.68
C ASN A 87 8.36 1.26 -0.15
N ILE A 88 7.62 0.68 -1.07
CA ILE A 88 6.94 -0.59 -0.86
C ILE A 88 7.92 -1.63 -0.33
N SER A 89 7.43 -2.62 0.43
CA SER A 89 8.29 -3.67 0.99
C SER A 89 9.26 -4.27 -0.03
N ALA A 90 10.52 -4.40 0.38
CA ALA A 90 11.58 -5.06 -0.38
C ALA A 90 11.25 -6.52 -0.75
N GLU A 91 10.32 -7.14 -0.06
CA GLU A 91 9.84 -8.50 -0.35
C GLU A 91 8.85 -8.55 -1.54
N PHE A 92 8.31 -7.39 -1.97
CA PHE A 92 7.36 -7.31 -3.08
C PHE A 92 7.97 -6.77 -4.36
N SER A 93 9.00 -5.93 -4.25
CA SER A 93 9.59 -5.22 -5.38
C SER A 93 11.08 -4.93 -5.16
N SER A 94 11.84 -4.84 -6.24
CA SER A 94 13.22 -4.35 -6.21
C SER A 94 13.35 -2.83 -6.03
N CYS A 95 12.23 -2.09 -5.91
CA CYS A 95 12.24 -0.63 -5.76
C CYS A 95 13.14 -0.18 -4.62
N TYR A 96 13.00 -0.79 -3.43
CA TYR A 96 13.83 -0.44 -2.27
C TYR A 96 15.33 -0.63 -2.57
N GLN A 97 15.71 -1.78 -3.12
CA GLN A 97 17.11 -2.05 -3.44
C GLN A 97 17.67 -1.09 -4.48
N ASN A 98 16.88 -0.78 -5.52
CA ASN A 98 17.27 0.17 -6.56
C ASN A 98 17.41 1.58 -6.00
N ALA A 99 16.49 2.01 -5.12
CA ALA A 99 16.53 3.30 -4.46
C ALA A 99 17.76 3.43 -3.53
N VAL A 100 18.07 2.38 -2.76
CA VAL A 100 19.28 2.34 -1.89
C VAL A 100 20.55 2.49 -2.71
N LEU A 101 20.66 1.80 -3.86
CA LEU A 101 21.82 1.91 -4.73
C LEU A 101 21.97 3.32 -5.31
N ALA A 102 20.88 3.89 -5.79
CA ALA A 102 20.89 5.27 -6.33
C ALA A 102 21.21 6.30 -5.25
N ALA A 103 20.71 6.13 -4.03
CA ALA A 103 20.94 7.06 -2.92
C ALA A 103 22.41 7.15 -2.48
N GLN A 104 23.26 6.17 -2.81
CA GLN A 104 24.69 6.21 -2.48
C GLN A 104 25.45 7.40 -3.09
N GLU A 105 24.89 8.00 -4.17
CA GLU A 105 25.46 9.18 -4.81
C GLU A 105 25.09 10.51 -4.11
N PHE A 106 24.14 10.46 -3.14
CA PHE A 106 23.58 11.67 -2.53
C PHE A 106 23.64 11.59 -0.98
N PRO A 107 24.49 12.36 -0.32
CA PRO A 107 24.72 12.25 1.14
C PRO A 107 23.51 12.65 1.99
N ASN A 108 22.54 13.37 1.41
CA ASN A 108 21.33 13.86 2.09
C ASN A 108 20.06 13.09 1.68
N VAL A 109 20.19 11.94 0.99
CA VAL A 109 19.06 11.09 0.61
C VAL A 109 19.04 9.83 1.46
N TYR A 110 17.92 9.60 2.12
CA TYR A 110 17.66 8.46 3.00
C TYR A 110 16.56 7.60 2.39
N VAL A 111 16.72 6.28 2.47
CA VAL A 111 15.73 5.33 1.91
C VAL A 111 15.21 4.42 3.02
N VAL A 112 13.89 4.26 3.10
CA VAL A 112 13.21 3.45 4.11
C VAL A 112 12.37 2.36 3.42
N ASP A 113 12.54 1.11 3.86
CA ASP A 113 11.63 0.01 3.52
C ASP A 113 10.40 0.09 4.43
N SER A 114 9.22 0.34 3.85
CA SER A 114 7.98 0.36 4.65
C SER A 114 7.62 -1.01 5.23
N ARG A 115 8.20 -2.09 4.69
CA ARG A 115 7.83 -3.49 4.98
C ARG A 115 6.33 -3.75 4.81
N ASN A 116 5.69 -2.95 3.98
CA ASN A 116 4.24 -2.92 3.79
C ASN A 116 3.87 -2.59 2.34
N LEU A 117 2.59 -2.51 2.05
CA LEU A 117 2.00 -2.11 0.77
C LEU A 117 0.79 -1.21 1.00
N SER A 118 0.28 -0.60 -0.07
CA SER A 118 -0.94 0.20 -0.05
C SER A 118 -0.92 1.23 1.08
N THR A 119 -2.02 1.52 1.73
CA THR A 119 -2.08 2.48 2.84
C THR A 119 -1.37 2.00 4.11
N GLY A 120 -0.90 0.74 4.19
CA GLY A 120 0.08 0.32 5.20
C GLY A 120 1.45 0.98 4.96
N HIS A 121 1.90 1.04 3.70
CA HIS A 121 3.00 1.89 3.28
C HIS A 121 2.64 3.36 3.49
N GLY A 122 1.41 3.77 3.16
CA GLY A 122 0.90 5.12 3.39
C GLY A 122 1.00 5.59 4.85
N HIS A 123 0.77 4.71 5.84
CA HIS A 123 0.98 5.02 7.26
C HIS A 123 2.43 5.42 7.55
N VAL A 124 3.41 4.72 6.97
CA VAL A 124 4.83 5.03 7.15
C VAL A 124 5.18 6.36 6.49
N VAL A 125 4.61 6.63 5.30
CA VAL A 125 4.81 7.91 4.59
C VAL A 125 4.23 9.08 5.36
N LEU A 126 3.00 8.97 5.87
CA LEU A 126 2.38 10.02 6.69
C LEU A 126 3.15 10.24 8.00
N ARG A 127 3.61 9.17 8.64
CA ARG A 127 4.43 9.28 9.85
C ARG A 127 5.73 10.05 9.58
N ALA A 128 6.39 9.78 8.44
CA ALA A 128 7.58 10.52 8.02
C ALA A 128 7.29 12.01 7.86
N ALA A 129 6.19 12.36 7.20
CA ALA A 129 5.80 13.74 6.98
C ALA A 129 5.47 14.45 8.32
N GLU A 130 4.69 13.81 9.20
CA GLU A 130 4.34 14.34 10.53
C GLU A 130 5.61 14.62 11.38
N LEU A 131 6.59 13.71 11.34
CA LEU A 131 7.86 13.89 12.07
C LEU A 131 8.73 15.00 11.48
N ALA A 132 8.77 15.14 10.15
CA ALA A 132 9.49 16.21 9.47
C ALA A 132 8.84 17.58 9.77
N GLU A 133 7.51 17.66 9.74
CA GLU A 133 6.76 18.87 10.13
C GLU A 133 6.96 19.25 11.59
N ALA A 134 7.18 18.27 12.48
CA ALA A 134 7.53 18.49 13.88
C ALA A 134 9.00 18.94 14.07
N GLY A 135 9.79 19.03 13.00
CA GLY A 135 11.19 19.49 13.04
C GLY A 135 12.21 18.45 13.50
N MET A 136 11.86 17.16 13.43
CA MET A 136 12.78 16.07 13.77
C MET A 136 13.93 15.99 12.74
N ALA A 137 15.14 15.63 13.19
CA ALA A 137 16.28 15.44 12.29
C ALA A 137 16.10 14.21 11.38
N PRO A 138 16.62 14.22 10.14
CA PRO A 138 16.38 13.14 9.16
C PRO A 138 16.79 11.76 9.67
N GLU A 139 17.94 11.64 10.34
CA GLU A 139 18.44 10.38 10.88
C GLU A 139 17.52 9.83 11.99
N ASP A 140 16.96 10.73 12.80
CA ASP A 140 16.02 10.37 13.86
C ASP A 140 14.69 9.93 13.27
N ILE A 141 14.22 10.59 12.20
CA ILE A 141 13.03 10.17 11.46
C ILE A 141 13.23 8.75 10.92
N VAL A 142 14.33 8.49 10.22
CA VAL A 142 14.63 7.15 9.65
C VAL A 142 14.66 6.08 10.74
N ARG A 143 15.29 6.38 11.89
CA ARG A 143 15.33 5.44 13.03
C ARG A 143 13.93 5.17 13.58
N GLU A 144 13.11 6.20 13.74
CA GLU A 144 11.73 6.08 14.22
C GLU A 144 10.87 5.29 13.22
N LEU A 145 11.00 5.56 11.91
CA LEU A 145 10.25 4.84 10.87
C LEU A 145 10.60 3.36 10.84
N ASN A 146 11.87 3.00 10.96
CA ASN A 146 12.30 1.60 11.00
C ASN A 146 11.70 0.83 12.20
N ALA A 147 11.52 1.49 13.33
CA ALA A 147 10.81 0.92 14.47
C ALA A 147 9.29 0.87 14.26
N PHE A 148 8.74 1.92 13.63
CA PHE A 148 7.32 2.07 13.37
C PHE A 148 6.76 1.04 12.39
N THR A 149 7.54 0.61 11.39
CA THR A 149 7.09 -0.37 10.38
C THR A 149 6.60 -1.68 11.00
N ALA A 150 7.17 -2.11 12.14
CA ALA A 150 6.75 -3.31 12.84
C ALA A 150 5.37 -3.19 13.51
N LYS A 151 4.87 -1.97 13.70
CA LYS A 151 3.57 -1.68 14.30
C LYS A 151 2.45 -1.58 13.28
N VAL A 152 2.77 -1.44 12.00
CA VAL A 152 1.76 -1.32 10.94
C VAL A 152 1.19 -2.68 10.61
N ASP A 153 -0.10 -2.84 10.87
CA ASP A 153 -0.88 -4.04 10.55
C ASP A 153 -1.66 -3.80 9.26
N ALA A 154 -1.40 -4.62 8.25
CA ALA A 154 -2.08 -4.56 6.98
C ALA A 154 -2.64 -5.92 6.61
N SER A 155 -3.90 -5.93 6.22
CA SER A 155 -4.57 -7.11 5.71
C SER A 155 -5.70 -6.74 4.77
N PHE A 156 -6.12 -7.68 3.94
CA PHE A 156 -7.21 -7.48 2.99
C PHE A 156 -7.86 -8.81 2.60
N ILE A 157 -9.13 -8.79 2.23
CA ILE A 157 -9.85 -9.94 1.69
C ILE A 157 -9.97 -9.84 0.19
N LEU A 158 -9.83 -10.99 -0.48
CA LEU A 158 -9.85 -11.09 -1.94
C LEU A 158 -11.20 -11.64 -2.44
N SER A 159 -11.70 -11.07 -3.53
CA SER A 159 -12.79 -11.65 -4.32
C SER A 159 -12.30 -12.53 -5.45
N ARG A 160 -11.14 -12.21 -6.03
CA ARG A 160 -10.51 -12.93 -7.16
C ARG A 160 -9.10 -13.33 -6.79
N LEU A 161 -8.66 -14.51 -7.21
CA LEU A 161 -7.30 -15.00 -6.97
C LEU A 161 -6.41 -14.98 -8.21
N ASP A 162 -6.99 -14.86 -9.38
CA ASP A 162 -6.26 -14.86 -10.65
C ASP A 162 -5.24 -13.73 -10.73
N TYR A 163 -5.61 -12.52 -10.32
CA TYR A 163 -4.70 -11.38 -10.23
C TYR A 163 -3.53 -11.65 -9.27
N MET A 164 -3.83 -12.11 -8.06
CA MET A 164 -2.79 -12.40 -7.06
C MET A 164 -1.87 -13.53 -7.50
N LYS A 165 -2.41 -14.57 -8.16
CA LYS A 165 -1.62 -15.66 -8.74
C LYS A 165 -0.73 -15.18 -9.86
N LYS A 166 -1.24 -14.37 -10.79
CA LYS A 166 -0.47 -13.77 -11.89
C LYS A 166 0.63 -12.86 -11.35
N GLY A 167 0.32 -12.08 -10.31
CA GLY A 167 1.26 -11.18 -9.65
C GLY A 167 2.44 -11.89 -8.98
N GLY A 168 2.23 -13.09 -8.46
CA GLY A 168 3.28 -13.94 -7.90
C GLY A 168 3.93 -13.45 -6.59
N ARG A 169 3.38 -12.41 -5.92
CA ARG A 169 3.93 -11.84 -4.67
C ARG A 169 3.40 -12.52 -3.39
N CYS A 170 2.46 -13.46 -3.53
CA CYS A 170 1.93 -14.25 -2.41
C CYS A 170 1.94 -15.75 -2.78
N SER A 171 3.04 -16.43 -2.51
CA SER A 171 3.20 -17.85 -2.87
C SER A 171 2.16 -18.76 -2.23
N SER A 172 1.70 -18.46 -1.02
CA SER A 172 0.67 -19.24 -0.32
C SER A 172 -0.72 -19.18 -0.97
N VAL A 173 -0.99 -18.17 -1.82
CA VAL A 173 -2.24 -18.09 -2.60
C VAL A 173 -2.29 -19.17 -3.69
N VAL A 174 -1.16 -19.57 -4.23
CA VAL A 174 -1.09 -20.64 -5.24
C VAL A 174 -1.62 -21.96 -4.69
N ALA A 175 -1.38 -22.24 -3.41
CA ALA A 175 -1.82 -23.44 -2.72
C ALA A 175 -3.34 -23.50 -2.48
N LEU A 176 -4.09 -22.39 -2.67
CA LEU A 176 -5.53 -22.37 -2.44
C LEU A 176 -6.34 -23.09 -3.53
N GLY A 177 -5.71 -23.53 -4.62
CA GLY A 177 -6.39 -24.23 -5.73
C GLY A 177 -7.29 -23.31 -6.55
N ALA A 178 -8.06 -23.91 -7.48
CA ALA A 178 -8.93 -23.16 -8.42
C ALA A 178 -10.38 -22.98 -7.88
N ASN A 179 -10.81 -23.80 -6.93
CA ASN A 179 -12.21 -23.85 -6.49
C ASN A 179 -12.42 -23.03 -5.21
N LEU A 180 -12.65 -21.75 -5.37
CA LEU A 180 -12.98 -20.84 -4.26
C LEU A 180 -14.40 -20.29 -4.34
N LEU A 181 -15.38 -21.15 -4.72
CA LEU A 181 -16.77 -20.72 -4.77
C LEU A 181 -17.17 -20.16 -3.38
N HIS A 182 -17.45 -18.86 -3.31
CA HIS A 182 -17.82 -18.12 -2.09
C HIS A 182 -16.77 -18.09 -0.97
N LEU A 183 -15.51 -18.47 -1.23
CA LEU A 183 -14.41 -18.34 -0.27
C LEU A 183 -13.68 -17.01 -0.46
N ARG A 184 -13.49 -16.26 0.63
CA ARG A 184 -12.79 -14.96 0.68
C ARG A 184 -11.55 -15.11 1.58
N PRO A 185 -10.39 -15.42 1.03
CA PRO A 185 -9.18 -15.49 1.83
C PRO A 185 -8.75 -14.09 2.29
N CYS A 186 -8.40 -13.98 3.56
CA CYS A 186 -7.65 -12.85 4.07
C CYS A 186 -6.18 -13.03 3.71
N ILE A 187 -5.57 -11.99 3.20
CA ILE A 187 -4.12 -11.89 3.05
C ILE A 187 -3.62 -10.94 4.14
N GLU A 188 -2.57 -11.33 4.81
CA GLU A 188 -1.93 -10.57 5.88
C GLU A 188 -0.50 -10.24 5.50
N VAL A 189 -0.03 -9.04 5.86
CA VAL A 189 1.37 -8.65 5.71
C VAL A 189 2.07 -8.90 7.05
N VAL A 190 3.01 -9.82 7.06
CA VAL A 190 3.77 -10.20 8.25
C VAL A 190 5.26 -10.16 7.93
N GLY A 191 6.01 -9.33 8.65
CA GLY A 191 7.43 -9.18 8.43
C GLY A 191 7.80 -8.72 7.01
N GLY A 192 6.93 -7.95 6.37
CA GLY A 192 7.12 -7.45 5.00
C GLY A 192 6.62 -8.41 3.91
N LYS A 193 6.10 -9.60 4.24
CA LYS A 193 5.66 -10.63 3.30
C LYS A 193 4.16 -10.87 3.36
N MET A 194 3.55 -11.19 2.23
CA MET A 194 2.15 -11.61 2.19
C MET A 194 2.00 -13.10 2.51
N GLN A 195 1.02 -13.41 3.35
CA GLN A 195 0.62 -14.78 3.65
C GLN A 195 -0.89 -14.91 3.72
N VAL A 196 -1.40 -16.12 3.48
CA VAL A 196 -2.82 -16.42 3.62
C VAL A 196 -3.13 -16.64 5.10
N GLY A 197 -4.01 -15.80 5.63
CA GLY A 197 -4.58 -15.92 6.97
C GLY A 197 -5.92 -16.66 6.97
N LYS A 198 -6.88 -16.13 7.75
CA LYS A 198 -8.23 -16.69 7.85
C LYS A 198 -8.98 -16.63 6.52
N LYS A 199 -9.90 -17.57 6.33
CA LYS A 199 -10.75 -17.67 5.14
C LYS A 199 -12.20 -17.47 5.54
N TYR A 200 -12.89 -16.54 4.90
CA TYR A 200 -14.31 -16.23 5.14
C TYR A 200 -15.17 -16.87 4.07
N ARG A 201 -16.42 -17.19 4.39
CA ARG A 201 -17.36 -17.80 3.45
C ARG A 201 -18.75 -17.22 3.60
N GLY A 202 -19.35 -16.85 2.48
CA GLY A 202 -20.71 -16.30 2.44
C GLY A 202 -20.85 -15.07 1.56
N ALA A 203 -21.90 -14.28 1.81
CA ALA A 203 -22.12 -13.00 1.15
C ALA A 203 -20.94 -12.03 1.48
N TYR A 204 -20.57 -11.24 0.48
CA TYR A 204 -19.36 -10.43 0.56
C TYR A 204 -19.37 -9.46 1.74
N ASP A 205 -20.45 -8.69 1.92
CA ASP A 205 -20.57 -7.72 3.00
C ASP A 205 -20.46 -8.38 4.39
N LYS A 206 -21.05 -9.58 4.57
CA LYS A 206 -20.92 -10.36 5.80
C LYS A 206 -19.50 -10.86 6.05
N CYS A 207 -18.79 -11.23 4.96
CA CYS A 207 -17.37 -11.58 5.07
C CYS A 207 -16.53 -10.36 5.48
N VAL A 208 -16.84 -9.17 4.95
CA VAL A 208 -16.19 -7.89 5.30
C VAL A 208 -16.42 -7.59 6.79
N GLU A 209 -17.65 -7.60 7.26
CA GLU A 209 -17.99 -7.38 8.68
C GLU A 209 -17.19 -8.32 9.60
N GLN A 210 -17.25 -9.63 9.32
CA GLN A 210 -16.56 -10.64 10.11
C GLN A 210 -15.04 -10.47 10.09
N TYR A 211 -14.49 -10.14 8.92
CA TYR A 211 -13.06 -9.85 8.75
C TYR A 211 -12.62 -8.67 9.62
N VAL A 212 -13.35 -7.56 9.58
CA VAL A 212 -13.04 -6.37 10.38
C VAL A 212 -13.09 -6.71 11.87
N HIS A 213 -14.15 -7.37 12.34
CA HIS A 213 -14.27 -7.79 13.74
C HIS A 213 -13.12 -8.70 14.18
N ASP A 214 -12.71 -9.66 13.35
CA ASP A 214 -11.58 -10.54 13.67
C ASP A 214 -10.25 -9.77 13.76
N ARG A 215 -10.01 -8.81 12.86
CA ARG A 215 -8.76 -8.05 12.86
C ARG A 215 -8.66 -7.04 14.02
N LEU A 216 -9.79 -6.51 14.45
CA LEU A 216 -9.89 -5.52 15.53
C LEU A 216 -10.35 -6.13 16.87
N ALA A 217 -10.26 -7.46 17.03
CA ALA A 217 -10.75 -8.19 18.21
C ALA A 217 -10.08 -7.78 19.53
N HIS A 218 -8.94 -7.07 19.48
CA HIS A 218 -8.16 -6.62 20.63
C HIS A 218 -8.00 -5.09 20.61
N PRO A 219 -9.05 -4.31 20.91
CA PRO A 219 -9.03 -2.85 20.81
C PRO A 219 -7.99 -2.20 21.72
N GLU A 220 -7.63 -2.83 22.84
CA GLU A 220 -6.59 -2.37 23.76
C GLU A 220 -5.19 -2.33 23.12
N ALA A 221 -4.95 -3.13 22.09
CA ALA A 221 -3.68 -3.20 21.35
C ALA A 221 -3.63 -2.24 20.17
N LEU A 222 -4.71 -1.50 19.89
CA LEU A 222 -4.80 -0.59 18.75
C LEU A 222 -4.31 0.81 19.13
N GLU A 223 -3.56 1.41 18.21
CA GLU A 223 -3.31 2.85 18.20
C GLU A 223 -4.48 3.49 17.43
N LEU A 224 -5.17 4.47 18.04
CA LEU A 224 -6.47 4.93 17.57
C LEU A 224 -6.43 6.24 16.76
N SER A 225 -5.25 6.68 16.30
CA SER A 225 -5.16 7.90 15.48
C SER A 225 -5.80 7.70 14.12
N ARG A 226 -5.52 6.58 13.44
CA ARG A 226 -5.98 6.35 12.06
C ARG A 226 -6.10 4.87 11.71
N ILE A 227 -7.16 4.53 10.97
CA ILE A 227 -7.33 3.26 10.26
C ILE A 227 -7.79 3.54 8.86
N PHE A 228 -7.10 3.00 7.86
CA PHE A 228 -7.56 3.07 6.47
C PHE A 228 -8.51 1.92 6.12
N ILE A 229 -9.56 2.25 5.38
CA ILE A 229 -10.36 1.29 4.61
C ILE A 229 -9.97 1.49 3.16
N THR A 230 -9.16 0.56 2.60
CA THR A 230 -8.66 0.67 1.24
C THR A 230 -9.28 -0.41 0.36
N HIS A 231 -9.76 -0.02 -0.83
CA HIS A 231 -10.45 -0.95 -1.72
C HIS A 231 -10.01 -0.82 -3.18
N SER A 232 -10.13 -1.89 -3.94
CA SER A 232 -9.80 -1.95 -5.37
C SER A 232 -11.06 -2.06 -6.27
N GLY A 233 -12.13 -1.34 -5.91
CA GLY A 233 -13.42 -1.41 -6.60
C GLY A 233 -14.32 -2.48 -6.00
N VAL A 234 -15.01 -2.13 -4.93
CA VAL A 234 -16.07 -2.93 -4.28
C VAL A 234 -17.38 -2.14 -4.33
N PRO A 235 -18.54 -2.79 -4.17
CA PRO A 235 -19.81 -2.09 -3.99
C PRO A 235 -19.79 -1.17 -2.76
N ASP A 236 -20.51 -0.06 -2.81
CA ASP A 236 -20.63 0.89 -1.69
C ASP A 236 -21.13 0.22 -0.42
N SER A 237 -22.05 -0.76 -0.54
CA SER A 237 -22.54 -1.54 0.60
C SER A 237 -21.42 -2.24 1.39
N ALA A 238 -20.38 -2.69 0.71
CA ALA A 238 -19.22 -3.33 1.36
C ALA A 238 -18.33 -2.30 2.08
N ILE A 239 -18.17 -1.11 1.51
CA ILE A 239 -17.45 0.00 2.16
C ILE A 239 -18.19 0.42 3.41
N GLU A 240 -19.52 0.61 3.33
CA GLU A 240 -20.35 0.93 4.47
C GLU A 240 -20.34 -0.17 5.55
N ALA A 241 -20.35 -1.44 5.14
CA ALA A 241 -20.25 -2.56 6.08
C ALA A 241 -18.90 -2.55 6.82
N ALA A 242 -17.78 -2.29 6.10
CA ALA A 242 -16.47 -2.15 6.72
C ALA A 242 -16.43 -0.97 7.71
N HIS A 243 -16.94 0.18 7.30
CA HIS A 243 -16.94 1.40 8.13
C HIS A 243 -17.74 1.19 9.42
N ARG A 244 -18.98 0.69 9.33
CA ARG A 244 -19.79 0.37 10.51
C ARG A 244 -19.11 -0.66 11.43
N ALA A 245 -18.47 -1.67 10.86
CA ALA A 245 -17.77 -2.68 11.66
C ALA A 245 -16.54 -2.09 12.37
N VAL A 246 -15.80 -1.17 11.74
CA VAL A 246 -14.68 -0.45 12.37
C VAL A 246 -15.19 0.39 13.55
N GLU A 247 -16.22 1.19 13.34
CA GLU A 247 -16.82 2.04 14.39
C GLU A 247 -17.37 1.22 15.57
N ALA A 248 -17.91 0.02 15.29
CA ALA A 248 -18.40 -0.89 16.34
C ALA A 248 -17.26 -1.52 17.17
N CYS A 249 -16.04 -1.63 16.62
CA CYS A 249 -14.90 -2.23 17.31
C CYS A 249 -14.11 -1.22 18.13
N ALA A 250 -13.88 0.00 17.61
CA ALA A 250 -13.05 1.00 18.27
C ALA A 250 -13.32 2.43 17.73
N SER A 251 -13.06 3.43 18.57
CA SER A 251 -13.25 4.85 18.22
C SER A 251 -11.96 5.44 17.64
N PHE A 252 -11.69 5.19 16.38
CA PHE A 252 -10.58 5.81 15.67
C PHE A 252 -10.86 7.31 15.43
N GLN A 253 -9.81 8.13 15.49
CA GLN A 253 -9.91 9.58 15.25
C GLN A 253 -10.12 9.89 13.76
N ASP A 254 -9.55 9.05 12.88
CA ASP A 254 -9.60 9.21 11.43
C ASP A 254 -9.81 7.83 10.75
N ILE A 255 -10.81 7.74 9.88
CA ILE A 255 -11.15 6.52 9.12
C ILE A 255 -11.21 6.85 7.63
N PRO A 256 -10.07 7.17 6.98
CA PRO A 256 -10.07 7.50 5.57
C PRO A 256 -10.39 6.27 4.71
N ILE A 257 -11.26 6.49 3.73
CA ILE A 257 -11.58 5.51 2.68
C ILE A 257 -10.76 5.88 1.44
N THR A 258 -9.94 4.95 0.95
CA THR A 258 -9.07 5.18 -0.20
C THR A 258 -9.26 4.13 -1.29
N ARG A 259 -8.96 4.53 -2.52
CA ARG A 259 -8.90 3.62 -3.67
C ARG A 259 -7.46 3.17 -3.87
N ALA A 260 -7.22 1.86 -3.95
CA ALA A 260 -5.93 1.30 -4.32
C ALA A 260 -5.52 1.77 -5.73
N GLY A 261 -4.27 2.20 -5.90
CA GLY A 261 -3.68 2.62 -7.17
C GLY A 261 -3.50 1.46 -8.15
N CYS A 262 -2.99 1.76 -9.34
CA CYS A 262 -2.89 0.79 -10.44
C CYS A 262 -1.96 -0.38 -10.09
N THR A 263 -0.84 -0.12 -9.42
CA THR A 263 0.12 -1.17 -9.04
C THR A 263 -0.55 -2.18 -8.11
N VAL A 264 -1.17 -1.73 -7.04
CA VAL A 264 -1.86 -2.62 -6.08
C VAL A 264 -3.05 -3.31 -6.75
N SER A 265 -3.84 -2.59 -7.54
CA SER A 265 -5.00 -3.12 -8.27
C SER A 265 -4.63 -4.20 -9.28
N SER A 266 -3.48 -4.09 -9.97
CA SER A 266 -2.96 -5.12 -10.90
C SER A 266 -2.63 -6.44 -10.21
N HIS A 267 -2.33 -6.43 -8.92
CA HIS A 267 -1.99 -7.63 -8.15
C HIS A 267 -3.16 -8.16 -7.32
N CYS A 268 -4.03 -7.29 -6.82
CA CYS A 268 -5.15 -7.69 -5.95
C CYS A 268 -6.45 -7.96 -6.71
N GLY A 269 -6.63 -7.33 -7.86
CA GLY A 269 -7.84 -7.41 -8.68
C GLY A 269 -9.03 -6.68 -8.08
N PRO A 270 -10.14 -6.57 -8.86
CA PRO A 270 -11.36 -5.94 -8.38
C PRO A 270 -12.01 -6.75 -7.26
N GLY A 271 -12.74 -6.05 -6.38
CA GLY A 271 -13.44 -6.67 -5.25
C GLY A 271 -12.52 -6.99 -4.07
N THR A 272 -11.35 -6.37 -3.97
CA THR A 272 -10.49 -6.44 -2.79
C THR A 272 -10.80 -5.29 -1.84
N LEU A 273 -10.87 -5.57 -0.53
CA LEU A 273 -11.01 -4.57 0.52
C LEU A 273 -10.12 -4.95 1.70
N GLY A 274 -9.38 -3.97 2.21
CA GLY A 274 -8.48 -4.11 3.35
C GLY A 274 -8.72 -3.06 4.42
N ILE A 275 -8.32 -3.40 5.66
CA ILE A 275 -8.12 -2.43 6.74
C ILE A 275 -6.63 -2.43 7.12
N LEU A 276 -6.08 -1.23 7.25
CA LEU A 276 -4.67 -1.01 7.52
C LEU A 276 -4.57 0.00 8.68
N PHE A 277 -3.93 -0.40 9.76
CA PHE A 277 -3.94 0.33 11.02
C PHE A 277 -2.64 0.14 11.79
N ILE A 278 -2.51 0.76 12.94
CA ILE A 278 -1.30 0.75 13.76
C ILE A 278 -1.58 0.00 15.07
N ARG A 279 -0.66 -0.85 15.49
CA ARG A 279 -0.64 -1.48 16.81
C ARG A 279 0.26 -0.69 17.77
N LYS A 280 -0.07 -0.74 19.07
CA LYS A 280 0.76 -0.12 20.13
C LYS A 280 2.14 -0.74 20.27
#